data_cf48c73d54b79db049984256eb2077e1
#
_entry.id   cf48c73d54b79db049984256eb2077e1
#
_cell.length_a   1.000
_cell.length_b   1.000
_cell.length_c   1.000
_cell.angle_alpha   90.00
_cell.angle_beta   90.00
_cell.angle_gamma   90.00
#
_symmetry.space_group_name_H-M   'P 1'
#
loop_
_entity.id
_entity.type
_entity.pdbx_description
1 polymer ?
#
loop_
_entity_poly.entity_id
_entity_poly.type
_entity_poly.pdbx_seq_one_letter_code
_entity_poly.pdbx_strand_id
1 'polypeptide(L)'
;MIYLDYAATSGKKPEPVYAAVNDALMNASGNPGRSGHKLSLTAGGIVAETRLLCSRFFHAENPESIIFCFNATDALNLAIHGSVEPGDHVITSSLEHNSVARPLEHLKDAGVEVTKVQADIETGADPEDIASSIKENTRLVVINHMSNVTGTINDVKAIGAICREKGIPFLVDASQSAGAMKIDVQEMNIDMLAFPGHKCLYGPQGTGGLYIKPGLDIRPLKEGGTGSKSEMLHQPEDRPDKYESGTLNVPGIAGLGEGIRFIMKEGIEKINARDRELTDMLIAGLSELPGVHIHSPLRHDRGPVVSITIDGYEPQDISIYLVQVFDIATRSGLHCSPYAHESIGTLHSGGTVRISPGYFTTEDEINACIESIGIISRGEL
;
A
#
# COMPACT_ATOMS: atom_id res chain seq x y z
N MET A 1 19.97 15.00 -7.04
CA MET A 1 19.36 13.69 -7.32
C MET A 1 17.87 13.87 -7.52
N ILE A 2 17.37 13.50 -8.67
CA ILE A 2 15.93 13.42 -8.98
C ILE A 2 15.40 12.11 -8.38
N TYR A 3 14.33 12.18 -7.60
CA TYR A 3 13.77 11.00 -6.93
C TYR A 3 12.43 10.58 -7.52
N LEU A 4 12.40 9.46 -8.24
CA LEU A 4 11.23 8.91 -8.93
C LEU A 4 10.93 7.45 -8.51
N ASP A 5 11.11 7.14 -7.22
CA ASP A 5 10.78 5.84 -6.61
C ASP A 5 9.78 5.98 -5.44
N TYR A 6 8.78 6.87 -5.58
CA TYR A 6 7.76 7.11 -4.55
C TYR A 6 6.89 5.87 -4.26
N ALA A 7 6.72 4.97 -5.22
CA ALA A 7 6.01 3.71 -5.01
C ALA A 7 6.73 2.76 -4.03
N ALA A 8 8.05 2.91 -3.82
CA ALA A 8 8.78 2.20 -2.78
C ALA A 8 8.61 2.87 -1.41
N THR A 9 8.83 4.19 -1.34
CA THR A 9 8.64 5.02 -0.14
C THR A 9 8.62 6.49 -0.55
N SER A 10 7.91 7.35 0.17
CA SER A 10 7.99 8.80 -0.08
C SER A 10 9.38 9.31 0.31
N GLY A 11 10.15 9.80 -0.68
CA GLY A 11 11.49 10.35 -0.46
C GLY A 11 11.44 11.65 0.35
N LYS A 12 10.61 12.59 -0.10
CA LYS A 12 10.35 13.86 0.59
C LYS A 12 9.03 13.78 1.38
N LYS A 13 9.05 14.28 2.61
CA LYS A 13 7.88 14.35 3.49
C LYS A 13 7.57 15.82 3.84
N PRO A 14 6.32 16.15 4.19
CA PRO A 14 5.98 17.44 4.76
C PRO A 14 6.81 17.74 6.03
N GLU A 15 7.23 18.98 6.20
CA GLU A 15 8.05 19.40 7.35
C GLU A 15 7.44 19.07 8.72
N PRO A 16 6.11 19.18 8.94
CA PRO A 16 5.49 18.78 10.20
C PRO A 16 5.73 17.32 10.59
N VAL A 17 5.94 16.42 9.61
CA VAL A 17 6.24 15.00 9.87
C VAL A 17 7.56 14.85 10.61
N TYR A 18 8.62 15.53 10.13
CA TYR A 18 9.93 15.50 10.78
C TYR A 18 9.88 16.11 12.18
N ALA A 19 9.20 17.25 12.30
CA ALA A 19 9.02 17.94 13.58
C ALA A 19 8.30 17.07 14.63
N ALA A 20 7.21 16.39 14.23
CA ALA A 20 6.42 15.54 15.12
C ALA A 20 7.19 14.30 15.59
N VAL A 21 7.97 13.66 14.70
CA VAL A 21 8.82 12.53 15.06
C VAL A 21 9.86 12.95 16.10
N ASN A 22 10.54 14.09 15.87
CA ASN A 22 11.55 14.59 16.80
C ASN A 22 10.95 15.00 18.14
N ASP A 23 9.81 15.70 18.14
CA ASP A 23 9.11 16.11 19.36
C ASP A 23 8.66 14.90 20.19
N ALA A 24 8.10 13.87 19.54
CA ALA A 24 7.68 12.64 20.22
C ALA A 24 8.86 11.90 20.86
N LEU A 25 10.03 11.85 20.22
CA LEU A 25 11.25 11.28 20.81
C LEU A 25 11.70 12.03 22.05
N MET A 26 11.60 13.36 22.06
CA MET A 26 12.04 14.21 23.18
C MET A 26 11.02 14.30 24.30
N ASN A 27 9.73 14.40 23.99
CA ASN A 27 8.69 14.82 24.94
C ASN A 27 7.60 13.76 25.20
N ALA A 28 7.58 12.64 24.45
CA ALA A 28 6.61 11.56 24.59
C ALA A 28 7.27 10.16 24.73
N SER A 29 8.42 10.08 25.39
CA SER A 29 9.21 8.86 25.55
C SER A 29 8.64 7.85 26.56
N GLY A 30 7.45 8.11 27.14
CA GLY A 30 6.74 7.18 28.00
C GLY A 30 6.02 6.08 27.20
N ASN A 31 5.82 4.90 27.83
CA ASN A 31 5.07 3.82 27.22
C ASN A 31 3.56 4.15 27.25
N PRO A 32 2.87 4.27 26.10
CA PRO A 32 1.46 4.63 26.08
C PRO A 32 0.60 3.60 26.80
N GLY A 33 -0.39 4.09 27.57
CA GLY A 33 -1.37 3.24 28.24
C GLY A 33 -0.87 2.45 29.46
N ARG A 34 0.41 2.58 29.87
CA ARG A 34 1.01 1.77 30.95
C ARG A 34 1.31 2.52 32.23
N SER A 35 1.19 3.83 32.26
CA SER A 35 1.51 4.65 33.44
C SER A 35 0.72 5.96 33.45
N GLY A 36 0.46 6.50 34.64
CA GLY A 36 -0.25 7.78 34.82
C GLY A 36 0.65 9.02 34.77
N HIS A 37 1.95 8.90 34.53
CA HIS A 37 2.86 10.05 34.46
C HIS A 37 2.77 10.79 33.13
N LYS A 38 3.16 12.06 33.11
CA LYS A 38 3.00 12.97 31.96
C LYS A 38 3.50 12.39 30.63
N LEU A 39 4.68 11.78 30.58
CA LEU A 39 5.26 11.24 29.34
C LEU A 39 4.40 10.11 28.75
N SER A 40 3.88 9.21 29.61
CA SER A 40 3.00 8.13 29.17
C SER A 40 1.63 8.64 28.68
N LEU A 41 1.07 9.64 29.37
CA LEU A 41 -0.18 10.28 28.95
C LEU A 41 -0.02 11.02 27.61
N THR A 42 1.11 11.74 27.42
CA THR A 42 1.41 12.40 26.14
C THR A 42 1.54 11.38 25.00
N ALA A 43 2.27 10.29 25.22
CA ALA A 43 2.41 9.21 24.25
C ALA A 43 1.05 8.57 23.90
N GLY A 44 0.22 8.29 24.92
CA GLY A 44 -1.13 7.76 24.71
C GLY A 44 -2.03 8.73 23.92
N GLY A 45 -1.92 10.03 24.19
CA GLY A 45 -2.63 11.07 23.45
C GLY A 45 -2.26 11.08 21.96
N ILE A 46 -0.98 11.00 21.64
CA ILE A 46 -0.49 10.90 20.23
C ILE A 46 -1.10 9.69 19.51
N VAL A 47 -1.04 8.53 20.16
CA VAL A 47 -1.59 7.28 19.58
C VAL A 47 -3.09 7.41 19.35
N ALA A 48 -3.85 7.89 20.34
CA ALA A 48 -5.30 8.04 20.24
C ALA A 48 -5.70 9.06 19.16
N GLU A 49 -5.01 10.19 19.09
CA GLU A 49 -5.28 11.23 18.09
C GLU A 49 -4.97 10.76 16.66
N THR A 50 -3.84 10.08 16.44
CA THR A 50 -3.49 9.55 15.12
C THR A 50 -4.47 8.45 14.70
N ARG A 51 -4.92 7.61 15.63
CA ARG A 51 -5.94 6.59 15.37
C ARG A 51 -7.27 7.24 14.93
N LEU A 52 -7.68 8.30 15.61
CA LEU A 52 -8.85 9.09 15.21
C LEU A 52 -8.70 9.72 13.83
N LEU A 53 -7.51 10.24 13.49
CA LEU A 53 -7.21 10.78 12.16
C LEU A 53 -7.32 9.71 11.07
N CYS A 54 -6.72 8.53 11.27
CA CYS A 54 -6.86 7.39 10.36
C CYS A 54 -8.33 7.00 10.17
N SER A 55 -9.10 6.89 11.26
CA SER A 55 -10.53 6.56 11.22
C SER A 55 -11.31 7.58 10.36
N ARG A 56 -11.08 8.87 10.56
CA ARG A 56 -11.72 9.92 9.77
C ARG A 56 -11.28 9.91 8.31
N PHE A 57 -10.00 9.67 8.06
CA PHE A 57 -9.42 9.68 6.72
C PHE A 57 -9.96 8.56 5.84
N PHE A 58 -10.19 7.37 6.40
CA PHE A 58 -10.76 6.23 5.70
C PHE A 58 -12.28 6.08 5.89
N HIS A 59 -12.94 7.03 6.59
CA HIS A 59 -14.37 6.97 6.92
C HIS A 59 -14.76 5.71 7.73
N ALA A 60 -13.87 5.23 8.60
CA ALA A 60 -14.16 4.13 9.49
C ALA A 60 -15.18 4.55 10.57
N GLU A 61 -16.03 3.61 11.01
CA GLU A 61 -17.13 3.88 11.95
C GLU A 61 -16.65 4.38 13.31
N ASN A 62 -15.53 3.85 13.79
CA ASN A 62 -14.92 4.27 15.05
C ASN A 62 -13.40 4.13 15.04
N PRO A 63 -12.67 4.84 15.90
CA PRO A 63 -11.21 4.75 15.95
C PRO A 63 -10.68 3.36 16.31
N GLU A 64 -11.38 2.57 17.11
CA GLU A 64 -10.96 1.23 17.55
C GLU A 64 -10.93 0.20 16.40
N SER A 65 -11.52 0.56 15.25
CA SER A 65 -11.41 -0.21 14.01
C SER A 65 -10.04 -0.11 13.36
N ILE A 66 -9.21 0.86 13.76
CA ILE A 66 -7.86 1.06 13.23
C ILE A 66 -6.86 0.39 14.16
N ILE A 67 -6.11 -0.57 13.65
CA ILE A 67 -5.07 -1.31 14.35
C ILE A 67 -3.72 -0.85 13.81
N PHE A 68 -2.82 -0.37 14.64
CA PHE A 68 -1.48 0.00 14.21
C PHE A 68 -0.61 -1.23 13.99
N CYS A 69 0.06 -1.24 12.85
CA CYS A 69 1.00 -2.27 12.42
C CYS A 69 2.35 -1.61 12.07
N PHE A 70 3.41 -2.40 11.96
CA PHE A 70 4.73 -1.86 11.57
C PHE A 70 4.81 -1.48 10.09
N ASN A 71 3.97 -2.06 9.25
CA ASN A 71 3.86 -1.79 7.81
C ASN A 71 2.64 -2.53 7.24
N ALA A 72 2.37 -2.36 5.94
CA ALA A 72 1.27 -3.08 5.28
C ALA A 72 1.47 -4.59 5.23
N THR A 73 2.72 -5.09 5.16
CA THR A 73 2.98 -6.54 5.19
C THR A 73 2.54 -7.15 6.52
N ASP A 74 2.82 -6.48 7.65
CA ASP A 74 2.34 -6.90 8.97
C ASP A 74 0.81 -6.91 9.04
N ALA A 75 0.17 -5.86 8.51
CA ALA A 75 -1.29 -5.74 8.43
C ALA A 75 -1.94 -6.83 7.57
N LEU A 76 -1.39 -7.09 6.37
CA LEU A 76 -1.86 -8.13 5.46
C LEU A 76 -1.69 -9.53 6.03
N ASN A 77 -0.56 -9.82 6.69
CA ASN A 77 -0.37 -11.11 7.35
C ASN A 77 -1.36 -11.29 8.50
N LEU A 78 -1.61 -10.26 9.33
CA LEU A 78 -2.64 -10.30 10.38
C LEU A 78 -4.02 -10.61 9.77
N ALA A 79 -4.41 -9.90 8.72
CA ALA A 79 -5.71 -10.07 8.08
C ALA A 79 -5.85 -11.46 7.43
N ILE A 80 -4.88 -11.88 6.63
CA ILE A 80 -4.94 -13.14 5.87
C ILE A 80 -4.89 -14.35 6.82
N HIS A 81 -3.87 -14.45 7.65
CA HIS A 81 -3.74 -15.59 8.58
C HIS A 81 -4.81 -15.61 9.68
N GLY A 82 -5.33 -14.43 10.05
CA GLY A 82 -6.39 -14.32 11.03
C GLY A 82 -7.77 -14.74 10.50
N SER A 83 -7.97 -14.70 9.18
CA SER A 83 -9.29 -14.88 8.55
C SER A 83 -9.57 -16.28 8.03
N VAL A 84 -8.55 -17.10 7.73
CA VAL A 84 -8.72 -18.36 7.01
C VAL A 84 -8.12 -19.56 7.76
N GLU A 85 -8.63 -20.74 7.46
CA GLU A 85 -8.22 -22.03 8.01
C GLU A 85 -8.07 -23.08 6.89
N PRO A 86 -7.39 -24.22 7.15
CA PRO A 86 -7.34 -25.33 6.20
C PRO A 86 -8.74 -25.76 5.75
N GLY A 87 -8.94 -25.92 4.44
CA GLY A 87 -10.23 -26.23 3.83
C GLY A 87 -11.01 -25.01 3.34
N ASP A 88 -10.61 -23.80 3.72
CA ASP A 88 -11.19 -22.56 3.20
C ASP A 88 -10.69 -22.25 1.79
N HIS A 89 -11.42 -21.39 1.08
CA HIS A 89 -11.06 -20.86 -0.23
C HIS A 89 -10.85 -19.34 -0.17
N VAL A 90 -9.81 -18.87 -0.85
CA VAL A 90 -9.48 -17.45 -0.99
C VAL A 90 -9.42 -17.06 -2.46
N ILE A 91 -9.98 -15.90 -2.80
CA ILE A 91 -9.88 -15.31 -4.14
C ILE A 91 -8.93 -14.11 -4.07
N THR A 92 -8.03 -14.03 -5.06
CA THR A 92 -7.07 -12.93 -5.21
C THR A 92 -6.86 -12.59 -6.69
N SER A 93 -6.08 -11.53 -6.98
CA SER A 93 -5.79 -11.13 -8.36
C SER A 93 -4.37 -11.51 -8.81
N SER A 94 -4.14 -11.44 -10.12
CA SER A 94 -2.81 -11.62 -10.70
C SER A 94 -1.92 -10.37 -10.63
N LEU A 95 -2.35 -9.29 -9.95
CA LEU A 95 -1.56 -8.07 -9.77
C LEU A 95 -1.01 -7.91 -8.34
N GLU A 96 -1.14 -8.93 -7.50
CA GLU A 96 -0.81 -8.82 -6.08
C GLU A 96 0.69 -8.70 -5.80
N HIS A 97 0.99 -7.93 -4.75
CA HIS A 97 2.32 -7.86 -4.17
C HIS A 97 2.65 -9.13 -3.36
N ASN A 98 3.94 -9.41 -3.17
CA ASN A 98 4.42 -10.54 -2.35
C ASN A 98 3.86 -10.57 -0.93
N SER A 99 3.43 -9.42 -0.39
CA SER A 99 2.78 -9.36 0.94
C SER A 99 1.40 -10.02 0.98
N VAL A 100 0.78 -10.27 -0.17
CA VAL A 100 -0.42 -11.09 -0.36
C VAL A 100 -0.05 -12.45 -0.93
N ALA A 101 0.73 -12.49 -2.02
CA ALA A 101 1.06 -13.72 -2.73
C ALA A 101 1.75 -14.76 -1.83
N ARG A 102 2.76 -14.38 -1.05
CA ARG A 102 3.52 -15.31 -0.22
C ARG A 102 2.72 -15.89 0.95
N PRO A 103 1.95 -15.12 1.73
CA PRO A 103 1.04 -15.70 2.72
C PRO A 103 0.04 -16.67 2.10
N LEU A 104 -0.52 -16.37 0.92
CA LEU A 104 -1.45 -17.26 0.24
C LEU A 104 -0.78 -18.55 -0.26
N GLU A 105 0.44 -18.49 -0.81
CA GLU A 105 1.18 -19.69 -1.19
C GLU A 105 1.52 -20.56 0.03
N HIS A 106 1.91 -19.94 1.15
CA HIS A 106 2.11 -20.68 2.41
C HIS A 106 0.83 -21.36 2.90
N LEU A 107 -0.32 -20.69 2.80
CA LEU A 107 -1.61 -21.24 3.19
C LEU A 107 -2.10 -22.36 2.26
N LYS A 108 -1.73 -22.35 0.97
CA LYS A 108 -1.95 -23.51 0.08
C LYS A 108 -1.27 -24.77 0.59
N ASP A 109 -0.02 -24.65 1.06
CA ASP A 109 0.69 -25.78 1.65
C ASP A 109 0.00 -26.30 2.92
N ALA A 110 -0.77 -25.45 3.61
CA ALA A 110 -1.57 -25.78 4.78
C ALA A 110 -3.01 -26.27 4.44
N GLY A 111 -3.36 -26.38 3.15
CA GLY A 111 -4.65 -26.91 2.71
C GLY A 111 -5.73 -25.86 2.44
N VAL A 112 -5.37 -24.58 2.30
CA VAL A 112 -6.26 -23.52 1.81
C VAL A 112 -6.30 -23.54 0.29
N GLU A 113 -7.47 -23.45 -0.31
CA GLU A 113 -7.63 -23.32 -1.75
C GLU A 113 -7.49 -21.83 -2.16
N VAL A 114 -6.74 -21.54 -3.22
CA VAL A 114 -6.56 -20.16 -3.71
C VAL A 114 -6.88 -20.08 -5.20
N THR A 115 -7.83 -19.21 -5.56
CA THR A 115 -8.10 -18.82 -6.95
C THR A 115 -7.48 -17.47 -7.23
N LYS A 116 -6.56 -17.44 -8.23
CA LYS A 116 -5.94 -16.22 -8.75
C LYS A 116 -6.69 -15.80 -10.01
N VAL A 117 -7.52 -14.75 -9.93
CA VAL A 117 -8.23 -14.17 -11.06
C VAL A 117 -7.25 -13.37 -11.92
N GLN A 118 -7.26 -13.63 -13.24
CA GLN A 118 -6.42 -12.89 -14.16
C GLN A 118 -6.95 -11.46 -14.31
N ALA A 119 -6.08 -10.48 -14.11
CA ALA A 119 -6.39 -9.08 -14.26
C ALA A 119 -5.90 -8.56 -15.63
N ASP A 120 -6.65 -7.66 -16.21
CA ASP A 120 -6.25 -6.86 -17.38
C ASP A 120 -5.40 -5.68 -16.93
N ILE A 121 -4.41 -5.29 -17.73
CA ILE A 121 -3.50 -4.19 -17.38
C ILE A 121 -4.22 -2.83 -17.35
N GLU A 122 -5.24 -2.64 -18.18
CA GLU A 122 -5.98 -1.38 -18.29
C GLU A 122 -7.05 -1.24 -17.20
N THR A 123 -7.76 -2.34 -16.87
CA THR A 123 -8.98 -2.30 -16.06
C THR A 123 -8.88 -3.04 -14.73
N GLY A 124 -7.82 -3.82 -14.51
CA GLY A 124 -7.66 -4.64 -13.33
C GLY A 124 -8.42 -5.98 -13.39
N ALA A 125 -8.70 -6.55 -12.23
CA ALA A 125 -9.49 -7.77 -12.11
C ALA A 125 -10.98 -7.47 -12.37
N ASP A 126 -11.59 -8.25 -13.28
CA ASP A 126 -13.02 -8.08 -13.58
C ASP A 126 -13.86 -8.51 -12.37
N PRO A 127 -14.75 -7.65 -11.85
CA PRO A 127 -15.66 -8.00 -10.77
C PRO A 127 -16.54 -9.23 -11.06
N GLU A 128 -16.90 -9.49 -12.32
CA GLU A 128 -17.69 -10.67 -12.71
C GLU A 128 -16.84 -11.94 -12.63
N ASP A 129 -15.56 -11.89 -12.95
CA ASP A 129 -14.63 -13.02 -12.77
C ASP A 129 -14.41 -13.34 -11.29
N ILE A 130 -14.34 -12.32 -10.44
CA ILE A 130 -14.34 -12.48 -8.97
C ILE A 130 -15.62 -13.18 -8.53
N ALA A 131 -16.80 -12.70 -8.98
CA ALA A 131 -18.10 -13.28 -8.63
C ALA A 131 -18.21 -14.73 -9.06
N SER A 132 -17.78 -15.07 -10.28
CA SER A 132 -17.83 -16.43 -10.83
C SER A 132 -16.86 -17.41 -10.15
N SER A 133 -15.81 -16.87 -9.50
CA SER A 133 -14.83 -17.65 -8.74
C SER A 133 -15.28 -18.00 -7.32
N ILE A 134 -16.40 -17.45 -6.84
CA ILE A 134 -16.92 -17.69 -5.49
C ILE A 134 -17.44 -19.13 -5.35
N LYS A 135 -17.00 -19.80 -4.29
CA LYS A 135 -17.39 -21.16 -3.90
C LYS A 135 -18.09 -21.15 -2.54
N GLU A 136 -18.71 -22.28 -2.18
CA GLU A 136 -19.38 -22.42 -0.87
C GLU A 136 -18.42 -22.22 0.31
N ASN A 137 -17.16 -22.65 0.16
CA ASN A 137 -16.11 -22.50 1.16
C ASN A 137 -15.25 -21.23 0.99
N THR A 138 -15.67 -20.25 0.17
CA THR A 138 -14.95 -18.97 0.05
C THR A 138 -15.06 -18.18 1.35
N ARG A 139 -13.91 -17.86 1.96
CA ARG A 139 -13.80 -17.16 3.24
C ARG A 139 -13.21 -15.77 3.16
N LEU A 140 -12.49 -15.46 2.07
CA LEU A 140 -11.83 -14.19 1.92
C LEU A 140 -11.68 -13.86 0.43
N VAL A 141 -11.92 -12.59 0.09
CA VAL A 141 -11.44 -11.97 -1.15
C VAL A 141 -10.39 -10.97 -0.76
N VAL A 142 -9.19 -11.03 -1.37
CA VAL A 142 -8.10 -10.08 -1.13
C VAL A 142 -7.59 -9.51 -2.45
N ILE A 143 -7.68 -8.18 -2.60
CA ILE A 143 -7.33 -7.48 -3.85
C ILE A 143 -6.52 -6.23 -3.52
N ASN A 144 -5.45 -5.96 -4.28
CA ASN A 144 -4.80 -4.66 -4.20
C ASN A 144 -5.69 -3.60 -4.87
N HIS A 145 -5.77 -2.41 -4.28
CA HIS A 145 -6.52 -1.31 -4.89
C HIS A 145 -5.79 -0.73 -6.10
N MET A 146 -4.45 -0.71 -6.03
CA MET A 146 -3.58 -0.19 -7.09
C MET A 146 -2.32 -1.03 -7.20
N SER A 147 -1.97 -1.45 -8.41
CA SER A 147 -0.76 -2.23 -8.68
C SER A 147 0.50 -1.37 -8.48
N ASN A 148 1.45 -1.90 -7.74
CA ASN A 148 2.76 -1.28 -7.55
C ASN A 148 3.72 -1.49 -8.73
N VAL A 149 3.31 -2.24 -9.75
CA VAL A 149 4.07 -2.49 -10.99
C VAL A 149 3.51 -1.67 -12.11
N THR A 150 2.23 -1.80 -12.39
CA THR A 150 1.59 -1.21 -13.57
C THR A 150 0.89 0.12 -13.29
N GLY A 151 0.53 0.39 -12.03
CA GLY A 151 -0.34 1.51 -11.69
C GLY A 151 -1.82 1.26 -11.99
N THR A 152 -2.19 0.07 -12.44
CA THR A 152 -3.58 -0.35 -12.69
C THR A 152 -4.41 -0.21 -11.42
N ILE A 153 -5.60 0.37 -11.53
CA ILE A 153 -6.55 0.55 -10.43
C ILE A 153 -7.66 -0.49 -10.57
N ASN A 154 -7.85 -1.32 -9.54
CA ASN A 154 -8.96 -2.26 -9.47
C ASN A 154 -10.25 -1.57 -9.01
N ASP A 155 -11.41 -1.95 -9.55
CA ASP A 155 -12.71 -1.48 -9.08
C ASP A 155 -13.10 -2.16 -7.76
N VAL A 156 -12.44 -1.74 -6.67
CA VAL A 156 -12.70 -2.28 -5.33
C VAL A 156 -14.12 -1.98 -4.84
N LYS A 157 -14.80 -0.95 -5.40
CA LYS A 157 -16.19 -0.65 -5.05
C LYS A 157 -17.15 -1.70 -5.62
N ALA A 158 -16.98 -2.07 -6.88
CA ALA A 158 -17.79 -3.12 -7.51
C ALA A 158 -17.50 -4.50 -6.87
N ILE A 159 -16.22 -4.84 -6.64
CA ILE A 159 -15.83 -6.08 -5.96
C ILE A 159 -16.40 -6.12 -4.53
N GLY A 160 -16.31 -5.02 -3.77
CA GLY A 160 -16.86 -4.92 -2.42
C GLY A 160 -18.38 -5.08 -2.38
N ALA A 161 -19.09 -4.59 -3.39
CA ALA A 161 -20.55 -4.80 -3.50
C ALA A 161 -20.90 -6.29 -3.68
N ILE A 162 -20.13 -7.01 -4.50
CA ILE A 162 -20.27 -8.46 -4.69
C ILE A 162 -19.97 -9.21 -3.39
N CYS A 163 -18.86 -8.90 -2.74
CA CYS A 163 -18.47 -9.53 -1.48
C CYS A 163 -19.54 -9.33 -0.40
N ARG A 164 -20.09 -8.11 -0.28
CA ARG A 164 -21.17 -7.80 0.65
C ARG A 164 -22.44 -8.60 0.35
N GLU A 165 -22.84 -8.71 -0.93
CA GLU A 165 -24.02 -9.51 -1.34
C GLU A 165 -23.86 -10.97 -0.96
N LYS A 166 -22.65 -11.51 -1.13
CA LYS A 166 -22.33 -12.93 -0.83
C LYS A 166 -21.98 -13.18 0.63
N GLY A 167 -21.84 -12.13 1.46
CA GLY A 167 -21.46 -12.25 2.87
C GLY A 167 -20.01 -12.71 3.08
N ILE A 168 -19.11 -12.41 2.13
CA ILE A 168 -17.70 -12.79 2.16
C ILE A 168 -16.86 -11.60 2.60
N PRO A 169 -16.00 -11.71 3.62
CA PRO A 169 -15.07 -10.65 4.01
C PRO A 169 -14.17 -10.19 2.86
N PHE A 170 -14.04 -8.87 2.71
CA PHE A 170 -13.24 -8.23 1.67
C PHE A 170 -12.05 -7.47 2.27
N LEU A 171 -10.83 -7.90 1.95
CA LEU A 171 -9.57 -7.28 2.31
C LEU A 171 -9.01 -6.51 1.11
N VAL A 172 -8.70 -5.24 1.32
CA VAL A 172 -8.05 -4.39 0.31
C VAL A 172 -6.62 -4.08 0.75
N ASP A 173 -5.64 -4.39 -0.11
CA ASP A 173 -4.29 -3.85 0.00
C ASP A 173 -4.25 -2.44 -0.60
N ALA A 174 -4.25 -1.43 0.26
CA ALA A 174 -4.18 -0.03 -0.13
C ALA A 174 -2.74 0.52 -0.14
N SER A 175 -1.73 -0.33 -0.28
CA SER A 175 -0.33 0.06 -0.17
C SER A 175 0.12 1.14 -1.16
N GLN A 176 -0.54 1.27 -2.31
CA GLN A 176 -0.25 2.31 -3.30
C GLN A 176 -1.31 3.40 -3.33
N SER A 177 -2.53 3.11 -2.90
CA SER A 177 -3.68 4.01 -3.03
C SER A 177 -3.95 4.85 -1.77
N ALA A 178 -3.60 4.37 -0.57
CA ALA A 178 -3.77 5.13 0.67
C ALA A 178 -2.91 6.41 0.65
N GLY A 179 -3.58 7.56 0.59
CA GLY A 179 -2.96 8.88 0.47
C GLY A 179 -2.76 9.39 -0.96
N ALA A 180 -2.93 8.55 -1.99
CA ALA A 180 -2.90 8.94 -3.41
C ALA A 180 -4.31 9.15 -3.97
N MET A 181 -5.31 8.42 -3.47
CA MET A 181 -6.69 8.54 -3.89
C MET A 181 -7.66 8.36 -2.71
N LYS A 182 -8.89 8.84 -2.90
CA LYS A 182 -9.93 8.72 -1.86
C LYS A 182 -10.31 7.26 -1.65
N ILE A 183 -10.33 6.84 -0.40
CA ILE A 183 -10.84 5.54 0.03
C ILE A 183 -11.89 5.78 1.12
N ASP A 184 -13.08 5.25 0.91
CA ASP A 184 -14.17 5.26 1.87
C ASP A 184 -14.56 3.80 2.14
N VAL A 185 -14.17 3.28 3.30
CA VAL A 185 -14.37 1.86 3.62
C VAL A 185 -15.83 1.46 3.69
N GLN A 186 -16.72 2.40 4.03
CA GLN A 186 -18.16 2.13 4.09
C GLN A 186 -18.78 2.13 2.68
N GLU A 187 -18.49 3.17 1.88
CA GLU A 187 -19.01 3.28 0.51
C GLU A 187 -18.51 2.14 -0.40
N MET A 188 -17.25 1.73 -0.21
CA MET A 188 -16.61 0.66 -1.00
C MET A 188 -16.87 -0.74 -0.43
N ASN A 189 -17.63 -0.87 0.66
CA ASN A 189 -17.92 -2.16 1.34
C ASN A 189 -16.66 -2.94 1.69
N ILE A 190 -15.62 -2.25 2.17
CA ILE A 190 -14.36 -2.85 2.59
C ILE A 190 -14.50 -3.32 4.04
N ASP A 191 -14.21 -4.59 4.31
CA ASP A 191 -14.25 -5.15 5.65
C ASP A 191 -12.89 -5.06 6.36
N MET A 192 -11.79 -5.10 5.58
CA MET A 192 -10.43 -4.90 6.05
C MET A 192 -9.63 -4.08 5.04
N LEU A 193 -8.85 -3.09 5.52
CA LEU A 193 -7.99 -2.23 4.69
C LEU A 193 -6.59 -2.19 5.27
N ALA A 194 -5.61 -2.76 4.55
CA ALA A 194 -4.21 -2.70 4.95
C ALA A 194 -3.51 -1.51 4.28
N PHE A 195 -2.74 -0.72 5.05
CA PHE A 195 -2.04 0.44 4.54
C PHE A 195 -0.66 0.64 5.19
N PRO A 196 0.37 1.08 4.45
CA PRO A 196 1.65 1.50 4.99
C PRO A 196 1.61 2.99 5.32
N GLY A 197 2.30 3.41 6.38
CA GLY A 197 2.41 4.83 6.69
C GLY A 197 3.43 5.58 5.83
N HIS A 198 4.45 4.89 5.30
CA HIS A 198 5.65 5.51 4.73
C HIS A 198 5.59 5.83 3.23
N LYS A 199 4.51 5.49 2.54
CA LYS A 199 4.30 5.81 1.12
C LYS A 199 3.49 7.10 0.99
N CYS A 200 2.37 7.09 0.27
CA CYS A 200 1.57 8.30 0.01
C CYS A 200 0.89 8.90 1.26
N LEU A 201 0.90 8.22 2.41
CA LEU A 201 0.51 8.82 3.68
C LEU A 201 1.63 9.69 4.32
N TYR A 202 2.82 9.77 3.72
CA TYR A 202 3.96 10.61 4.13
C TYR A 202 4.50 10.37 5.55
N GLY A 203 4.05 9.34 6.24
CA GLY A 203 4.58 8.95 7.55
C GLY A 203 5.98 8.33 7.46
N PRO A 204 6.64 8.08 8.58
CA PRO A 204 7.92 7.37 8.64
C PRO A 204 7.78 5.89 8.30
N GLN A 205 8.89 5.28 7.89
CA GLN A 205 9.03 3.83 7.83
C GLN A 205 8.80 3.21 9.22
N GLY A 206 8.37 1.94 9.27
CA GLY A 206 8.01 1.27 10.52
C GLY A 206 6.64 1.72 11.06
N THR A 207 5.76 2.20 10.18
CA THR A 207 4.37 2.55 10.46
C THR A 207 3.45 2.00 9.39
N GLY A 208 2.25 1.64 9.80
CA GLY A 208 1.15 1.18 8.96
C GLY A 208 -0.05 0.85 9.82
N GLY A 209 -1.07 0.31 9.23
CA GLY A 209 -2.26 -0.10 9.95
C GLY A 209 -3.17 -1.03 9.16
N LEU A 210 -4.09 -1.61 9.90
CA LEU A 210 -5.19 -2.41 9.41
C LEU A 210 -6.50 -1.82 9.94
N TYR A 211 -7.39 -1.43 9.05
CA TYR A 211 -8.79 -1.24 9.40
C TYR A 211 -9.46 -2.61 9.46
N ILE A 212 -10.21 -2.86 10.51
CA ILE A 212 -11.07 -4.04 10.66
C ILE A 212 -12.47 -3.56 11.02
N LYS A 213 -13.43 -3.86 10.16
CA LYS A 213 -14.84 -3.47 10.34
C LYS A 213 -15.38 -3.92 11.70
N PRO A 214 -16.19 -3.09 12.38
CA PRO A 214 -16.90 -3.50 13.59
C PRO A 214 -17.72 -4.77 13.37
N GLY A 215 -17.62 -5.71 14.31
CA GLY A 215 -18.31 -7.00 14.22
C GLY A 215 -17.59 -8.09 13.41
N LEU A 216 -16.59 -7.75 12.60
CA LEU A 216 -15.72 -8.75 12.01
C LEU A 216 -14.64 -9.15 13.02
N ASP A 217 -14.56 -10.42 13.32
CA ASP A 217 -13.55 -10.98 14.22
C ASP A 217 -12.56 -11.86 13.47
N ILE A 218 -11.27 -11.64 13.71
CA ILE A 218 -10.17 -12.43 13.15
C ILE A 218 -9.25 -12.87 14.28
N ARG A 219 -8.43 -13.90 14.04
CA ARG A 219 -7.45 -14.34 15.03
C ARG A 219 -6.28 -13.35 15.12
N PRO A 220 -5.75 -13.06 16.32
CA PRO A 220 -4.54 -12.25 16.43
C PRO A 220 -3.33 -13.02 15.86
N LEU A 221 -2.44 -12.29 15.17
CA LEU A 221 -1.20 -12.87 14.65
C LEU A 221 -0.10 -12.95 15.73
N LYS A 222 -0.17 -12.03 16.68
CA LYS A 222 0.81 -11.87 17.78
C LYS A 222 0.07 -11.79 19.10
N GLU A 223 0.55 -12.52 20.08
CA GLU A 223 0.07 -12.47 21.44
C GLU A 223 1.15 -11.90 22.35
N GLY A 224 0.79 -11.11 23.36
CA GLY A 224 1.76 -10.51 24.28
C GLY A 224 1.20 -9.38 25.12
N GLY A 225 2.09 -8.60 25.72
CA GLY A 225 1.67 -7.51 26.61
C GLY A 225 0.99 -6.39 25.86
N THR A 226 -0.24 -6.06 26.23
CA THR A 226 -1.07 -5.00 25.65
C THR A 226 -1.13 -3.74 26.52
N GLY A 227 -0.77 -3.86 27.80
CA GLY A 227 -0.87 -2.77 28.80
C GLY A 227 -2.19 -2.75 29.58
N SER A 228 -3.19 -3.49 29.14
CA SER A 228 -4.45 -3.72 29.82
C SER A 228 -4.60 -5.17 30.25
N LYS A 229 -5.52 -5.46 31.19
CA LYS A 229 -5.91 -6.82 31.60
C LYS A 229 -4.73 -7.76 31.88
N SER A 230 -3.67 -7.24 32.54
CA SER A 230 -2.41 -7.97 32.77
C SER A 230 -2.55 -9.24 33.61
N GLU A 231 -3.68 -9.43 34.30
CA GLU A 231 -4.06 -10.61 35.04
C GLU A 231 -4.54 -11.79 34.15
N MET A 232 -4.91 -11.52 32.90
CA MET A 232 -5.36 -12.54 31.96
C MET A 232 -4.15 -13.23 31.34
N LEU A 233 -4.20 -14.57 31.26
CA LEU A 233 -3.19 -15.41 30.57
C LEU A 233 -3.46 -15.55 29.07
N HIS A 234 -4.66 -15.24 28.62
CA HIS A 234 -5.04 -15.21 27.22
C HIS A 234 -5.03 -13.77 26.69
N GLN A 235 -4.82 -13.61 25.37
CA GLN A 235 -4.89 -12.32 24.70
C GLN A 235 -6.26 -11.67 24.97
N PRO A 236 -6.32 -10.37 25.30
CA PRO A 236 -7.60 -9.67 25.45
C PRO A 236 -8.43 -9.70 24.16
N GLU A 237 -9.74 -9.72 24.30
CA GLU A 237 -10.69 -9.70 23.17
C GLU A 237 -11.07 -8.27 22.75
N ASP A 238 -10.79 -7.27 23.59
CA ASP A 238 -11.16 -5.88 23.31
C ASP A 238 -10.20 -5.26 22.30
N ARG A 239 -10.74 -4.50 21.34
CA ARG A 239 -9.95 -3.70 20.41
C ARG A 239 -9.50 -2.39 21.04
N PRO A 240 -8.34 -1.89 20.68
CA PRO A 240 -7.35 -2.42 19.74
C PRO A 240 -6.45 -3.50 20.34
N ASP A 241 -6.48 -3.74 21.64
CA ASP A 241 -5.55 -4.58 22.40
C ASP A 241 -5.47 -6.03 21.92
N LYS A 242 -6.58 -6.58 21.38
CA LYS A 242 -6.60 -7.90 20.76
C LYS A 242 -5.51 -8.06 19.67
N TYR A 243 -5.21 -7.00 18.95
CA TYR A 243 -4.33 -7.04 17.77
C TYR A 243 -3.02 -6.26 17.95
N GLU A 244 -2.93 -5.40 18.98
CA GLU A 244 -1.75 -4.55 19.25
C GLU A 244 -0.95 -5.06 20.44
N SER A 245 -0.13 -6.07 20.24
CA SER A 245 0.80 -6.56 21.27
C SER A 245 2.17 -5.91 21.15
N GLY A 246 2.74 -5.52 22.30
CA GLY A 246 4.04 -4.88 22.39
C GLY A 246 3.94 -3.35 22.41
N THR A 247 5.08 -2.69 22.61
CA THR A 247 5.16 -1.23 22.66
C THR A 247 5.03 -0.65 21.27
N LEU A 248 4.07 0.27 21.09
CA LEU A 248 3.84 0.94 19.80
C LEU A 248 4.98 1.91 19.44
N ASN A 249 5.20 2.11 18.15
CA ASN A 249 6.14 3.09 17.60
C ASN A 249 5.56 4.51 17.69
N VAL A 250 5.52 5.08 18.90
CA VAL A 250 4.92 6.40 19.17
C VAL A 250 5.51 7.51 18.27
N PRO A 251 6.84 7.63 18.10
CA PRO A 251 7.39 8.66 17.21
C PRO A 251 6.96 8.48 15.75
N GLY A 252 6.95 7.24 15.25
CA GLY A 252 6.46 6.96 13.92
C GLY A 252 4.98 7.27 13.74
N ILE A 253 4.15 6.93 14.74
CA ILE A 253 2.71 7.21 14.75
C ILE A 253 2.44 8.73 14.78
N ALA A 254 3.24 9.51 15.53
CA ALA A 254 3.18 10.98 15.52
C ALA A 254 3.41 11.53 14.09
N GLY A 255 4.48 11.06 13.43
CA GLY A 255 4.78 11.45 12.05
C GLY A 255 3.70 11.03 11.05
N LEU A 256 3.12 9.83 11.20
CA LEU A 256 1.99 9.38 10.38
C LEU A 256 0.77 10.31 10.54
N GLY A 257 0.46 10.71 11.77
CA GLY A 257 -0.61 11.67 12.04
C GLY A 257 -0.44 12.98 11.29
N GLU A 258 0.76 13.54 11.27
CA GLU A 258 1.06 14.77 10.53
C GLU A 258 1.03 14.57 9.00
N GLY A 259 1.45 13.41 8.50
CA GLY A 259 1.30 13.07 7.10
C GLY A 259 -0.17 13.07 6.66
N ILE A 260 -1.05 12.45 7.45
CA ILE A 260 -2.50 12.43 7.20
C ILE A 260 -3.10 13.85 7.31
N ARG A 261 -2.70 14.65 8.31
CA ARG A 261 -3.14 16.07 8.42
C ARG A 261 -2.75 16.88 7.20
N PHE A 262 -1.53 16.67 6.69
CA PHE A 262 -1.07 17.33 5.47
C PHE A 262 -2.00 16.99 4.29
N ILE A 263 -2.31 15.72 4.07
CA ILE A 263 -3.21 15.28 2.99
C ILE A 263 -4.60 15.87 3.15
N MET A 264 -5.16 15.83 4.37
CA MET A 264 -6.47 16.41 4.66
C MET A 264 -6.52 17.93 4.44
N LYS A 265 -5.43 18.63 4.68
CA LYS A 265 -5.30 20.08 4.46
C LYS A 265 -5.14 20.44 2.98
N GLU A 266 -4.27 19.70 2.25
CA GLU A 266 -4.05 19.92 0.82
C GLU A 266 -5.28 19.52 -0.02
N GLY A 267 -6.02 18.51 0.41
CA GLY A 267 -7.10 17.85 -0.32
C GLY A 267 -6.58 16.69 -1.16
N ILE A 268 -7.18 15.51 -0.94
CA ILE A 268 -6.79 14.28 -1.64
C ILE A 268 -6.99 14.39 -3.17
N GLU A 269 -8.02 15.11 -3.60
CA GLU A 269 -8.32 15.35 -5.01
C GLU A 269 -7.21 16.17 -5.68
N LYS A 270 -6.65 17.17 -4.98
CA LYS A 270 -5.54 17.98 -5.49
C LYS A 270 -4.27 17.14 -5.61
N ILE A 271 -3.98 16.29 -4.62
CA ILE A 271 -2.82 15.39 -4.65
C ILE A 271 -2.96 14.40 -5.81
N ASN A 272 -4.12 13.77 -5.95
CA ASN A 272 -4.42 12.84 -7.04
C ASN A 272 -4.31 13.50 -8.42
N ALA A 273 -4.85 14.72 -8.57
CA ALA A 273 -4.77 15.46 -9.82
C ALA A 273 -3.32 15.79 -10.20
N ARG A 274 -2.47 16.16 -9.22
CA ARG A 274 -1.04 16.42 -9.47
C ARG A 274 -0.29 15.14 -9.84
N ASP A 275 -0.52 14.06 -9.13
CA ASP A 275 0.11 12.77 -9.43
C ASP A 275 -0.28 12.28 -10.83
N ARG A 276 -1.55 12.48 -11.23
CA ARG A 276 -2.03 12.17 -12.58
C ARG A 276 -1.37 13.03 -13.65
N GLU A 277 -1.31 14.35 -13.46
CA GLU A 277 -0.66 15.28 -14.39
C GLU A 277 0.77 14.85 -14.70
N LEU A 278 1.57 14.59 -13.66
CA LEU A 278 2.96 14.15 -13.80
C LEU A 278 3.08 12.80 -14.49
N THR A 279 2.16 11.88 -14.20
CA THR A 279 2.15 10.55 -14.81
C THR A 279 1.76 10.63 -16.29
N ASP A 280 0.80 11.48 -16.65
CA ASP A 280 0.38 11.69 -18.02
C ASP A 280 1.48 12.33 -18.86
N MET A 281 2.22 13.34 -18.31
CA MET A 281 3.41 13.90 -18.95
C MET A 281 4.47 12.83 -19.20
N LEU A 282 4.75 11.99 -18.20
CA LEU A 282 5.75 10.93 -18.31
C LEU A 282 5.36 9.93 -19.40
N ILE A 283 4.12 9.43 -19.40
CA ILE A 283 3.65 8.49 -20.42
C ILE A 283 3.67 9.11 -21.82
N ALA A 284 3.21 10.35 -21.97
CA ALA A 284 3.21 11.03 -23.25
C ALA A 284 4.65 11.14 -23.83
N GLY A 285 5.60 11.57 -23.01
CA GLY A 285 6.99 11.70 -23.44
C GLY A 285 7.65 10.36 -23.74
N LEU A 286 7.41 9.33 -22.91
CA LEU A 286 7.98 8.00 -23.11
C LEU A 286 7.40 7.29 -24.35
N SER A 287 6.13 7.54 -24.70
CA SER A 287 5.46 6.93 -25.86
C SER A 287 6.07 7.36 -27.20
N GLU A 288 6.76 8.50 -27.25
CA GLU A 288 7.42 9.02 -28.45
C GLU A 288 8.85 8.46 -28.63
N LEU A 289 9.38 7.75 -27.62
CA LEU A 289 10.76 7.29 -27.66
C LEU A 289 10.89 5.93 -28.37
N PRO A 290 11.85 5.78 -29.28
CA PRO A 290 12.04 4.51 -30.02
C PRO A 290 12.49 3.40 -29.06
N GLY A 291 11.93 2.20 -29.24
CA GLY A 291 12.30 1.01 -28.48
C GLY A 291 11.88 1.02 -27.00
N VAL A 292 11.12 2.02 -26.55
CA VAL A 292 10.54 2.07 -25.20
C VAL A 292 9.15 1.43 -25.23
N HIS A 293 8.94 0.46 -24.34
CA HIS A 293 7.67 -0.22 -24.17
C HIS A 293 7.11 0.08 -22.78
N ILE A 294 5.88 0.62 -22.72
CA ILE A 294 5.19 0.99 -21.48
C ILE A 294 4.28 -0.17 -21.05
N HIS A 295 4.44 -0.61 -19.81
CA HIS A 295 3.67 -1.68 -19.16
C HIS A 295 2.71 -1.12 -18.08
N SER A 296 2.06 0.00 -18.39
CA SER A 296 1.09 0.68 -17.52
C SER A 296 -0.16 1.05 -18.33
N PRO A 297 -1.32 1.27 -17.70
CA PRO A 297 -2.54 1.65 -18.42
C PRO A 297 -2.34 2.92 -19.26
N LEU A 298 -2.76 2.89 -20.50
CA LEU A 298 -2.66 4.03 -21.43
C LEU A 298 -4.00 4.71 -21.66
N ARG A 299 -5.12 4.00 -21.49
CA ARG A 299 -6.47 4.45 -21.83
C ARG A 299 -7.37 4.71 -20.63
N HIS A 300 -7.08 4.09 -19.49
CA HIS A 300 -7.91 4.17 -18.28
C HIS A 300 -7.18 4.94 -17.15
N ASP A 301 -7.93 5.22 -16.10
CA ASP A 301 -7.38 5.81 -14.89
C ASP A 301 -6.28 4.93 -14.29
N ARG A 302 -5.24 5.58 -13.79
CA ARG A 302 -4.03 4.92 -13.27
C ARG A 302 -3.44 5.66 -12.09
N GLY A 303 -2.68 4.93 -11.29
CA GLY A 303 -1.86 5.51 -10.24
C GLY A 303 -0.53 6.08 -10.76
N PRO A 304 0.23 6.77 -9.92
CA PRO A 304 1.49 7.41 -10.27
C PRO A 304 2.65 6.39 -10.35
N VAL A 305 2.46 5.37 -11.18
CA VAL A 305 3.42 4.27 -11.40
C VAL A 305 3.49 3.96 -12.88
N VAL A 306 4.67 4.10 -13.47
CA VAL A 306 4.94 3.77 -14.87
C VAL A 306 6.09 2.77 -14.92
N SER A 307 5.82 1.61 -15.49
CA SER A 307 6.82 0.57 -15.74
C SER A 307 7.18 0.50 -17.21
N ILE A 308 8.47 0.42 -17.50
CA ILE A 308 8.98 0.35 -18.89
C ILE A 308 10.02 -0.74 -19.06
N THR A 309 10.18 -1.16 -20.33
CA THR A 309 11.35 -1.86 -20.84
C THR A 309 11.89 -1.12 -22.06
N ILE A 310 13.18 -1.28 -22.37
CA ILE A 310 13.83 -0.68 -23.55
C ILE A 310 14.48 -1.81 -24.35
N ASP A 311 14.27 -1.83 -25.66
CA ASP A 311 14.85 -2.81 -26.56
C ASP A 311 16.38 -2.87 -26.43
N GLY A 312 16.92 -4.08 -26.26
CA GLY A 312 18.35 -4.30 -26.17
C GLY A 312 18.99 -4.02 -24.81
N TYR A 313 18.19 -3.64 -23.80
CA TYR A 313 18.70 -3.36 -22.44
C TYR A 313 17.99 -4.21 -21.40
N GLU A 314 18.77 -4.69 -20.43
CA GLU A 314 18.22 -5.26 -19.22
C GLU A 314 17.70 -4.13 -18.29
N PRO A 315 16.59 -4.32 -17.58
CA PRO A 315 16.03 -3.29 -16.69
C PRO A 315 17.03 -2.75 -15.62
N GLN A 316 17.94 -3.62 -15.16
CA GLN A 316 18.96 -3.23 -14.19
C GLN A 316 19.99 -2.26 -14.79
N ASP A 317 20.41 -2.46 -16.04
CA ASP A 317 21.37 -1.60 -16.71
C ASP A 317 20.79 -0.21 -16.93
N ILE A 318 19.52 -0.12 -17.35
CA ILE A 318 18.81 1.15 -17.50
C ILE A 318 18.80 1.91 -16.17
N SER A 319 18.46 1.23 -15.06
CA SER A 319 18.41 1.85 -13.73
C SER A 319 19.80 2.32 -13.27
N ILE A 320 20.86 1.56 -13.61
CA ILE A 320 22.26 1.95 -13.30
C ILE A 320 22.64 3.22 -14.08
N TYR A 321 22.32 3.29 -15.37
CA TYR A 321 22.58 4.50 -16.19
C TYR A 321 21.82 5.69 -15.65
N LEU A 322 20.52 5.54 -15.31
CA LEU A 322 19.72 6.63 -14.75
C LEU A 322 20.34 7.18 -13.45
N VAL A 323 20.85 6.32 -12.57
CA VAL A 323 21.48 6.78 -11.32
C VAL A 323 22.89 7.34 -11.55
N GLN A 324 23.75 6.63 -12.29
CA GLN A 324 25.17 6.98 -12.36
C GLN A 324 25.48 8.11 -13.34
N VAL A 325 24.72 8.22 -14.42
CA VAL A 325 24.95 9.25 -15.46
C VAL A 325 24.06 10.46 -15.26
N PHE A 326 22.79 10.25 -14.88
CA PHE A 326 21.78 11.31 -14.86
C PHE A 326 21.32 11.70 -13.44
N ASP A 327 21.83 11.06 -12.40
CA ASP A 327 21.43 11.30 -11.00
C ASP A 327 19.92 11.17 -10.75
N ILE A 328 19.28 10.18 -11.41
CA ILE A 328 17.85 9.88 -11.32
C ILE A 328 17.62 8.55 -10.62
N ALA A 329 16.98 8.57 -9.47
CA ALA A 329 16.65 7.40 -8.69
C ALA A 329 15.33 6.78 -9.15
N THR A 330 15.41 5.55 -9.70
CA THR A 330 14.28 4.70 -10.08
C THR A 330 14.47 3.31 -9.49
N ARG A 331 13.55 2.39 -9.71
CA ARG A 331 13.70 1.00 -9.30
C ARG A 331 13.57 0.05 -10.48
N SER A 332 14.46 -0.95 -10.56
CA SER A 332 14.40 -2.04 -11.55
C SER A 332 14.06 -3.39 -10.92
N GLY A 333 13.64 -4.34 -11.73
CA GLY A 333 13.38 -5.74 -11.37
C GLY A 333 11.90 -6.07 -11.21
N LEU A 334 11.60 -7.06 -10.35
CA LEU A 334 10.23 -7.60 -10.19
C LEU A 334 9.37 -6.83 -9.18
N HIS A 335 9.86 -5.77 -8.56
CA HIS A 335 9.12 -4.91 -7.63
C HIS A 335 8.35 -5.65 -6.54
N CYS A 336 8.81 -6.84 -6.14
CA CYS A 336 8.14 -7.75 -5.21
C CYS A 336 6.73 -8.20 -5.67
N SER A 337 6.47 -8.28 -6.97
CA SER A 337 5.17 -8.67 -7.53
C SER A 337 5.34 -9.61 -8.75
N PRO A 338 5.83 -10.84 -8.54
CA PRO A 338 6.05 -11.76 -9.65
C PRO A 338 4.77 -12.09 -10.42
N TYR A 339 3.60 -12.12 -9.77
CA TYR A 339 2.31 -12.32 -10.43
C TYR A 339 2.00 -11.23 -11.46
N ALA A 340 2.26 -9.96 -11.13
CA ALA A 340 2.08 -8.87 -12.07
C ALA A 340 3.02 -8.99 -13.28
N HIS A 341 4.29 -9.36 -13.04
CA HIS A 341 5.26 -9.56 -14.12
C HIS A 341 4.96 -10.79 -15.00
N GLU A 342 4.35 -11.84 -14.42
CA GLU A 342 3.80 -12.96 -15.19
C GLU A 342 2.69 -12.48 -16.12
N SER A 343 1.76 -11.65 -15.59
CA SER A 343 0.60 -11.13 -16.34
C SER A 343 1.00 -10.20 -17.48
N ILE A 344 2.05 -9.38 -17.32
CA ILE A 344 2.54 -8.47 -18.37
C ILE A 344 3.68 -9.05 -19.23
N GLY A 345 4.05 -10.32 -19.02
CA GLY A 345 5.05 -11.03 -19.82
C GLY A 345 6.50 -10.65 -19.58
N THR A 346 6.82 -9.94 -18.48
CA THR A 346 8.17 -9.45 -18.16
C THR A 346 8.89 -10.25 -17.08
N LEU A 347 8.28 -11.34 -16.59
CA LEU A 347 8.85 -12.15 -15.49
C LEU A 347 10.24 -12.71 -15.84
N HIS A 348 10.39 -13.23 -17.05
CA HIS A 348 11.61 -13.91 -17.52
C HIS A 348 12.64 -12.96 -18.14
N SER A 349 12.29 -11.70 -18.40
CA SER A 349 13.18 -10.64 -18.89
C SER A 349 13.70 -9.71 -17.80
N GLY A 350 13.78 -10.20 -16.55
CA GLY A 350 14.31 -9.40 -15.44
C GLY A 350 13.37 -8.34 -14.85
N GLY A 351 12.11 -8.29 -15.30
CA GLY A 351 11.11 -7.33 -14.84
C GLY A 351 11.06 -6.04 -15.65
N THR A 352 10.94 -4.91 -15.00
CA THR A 352 10.82 -3.57 -15.63
C THR A 352 11.67 -2.54 -14.88
N VAL A 353 11.86 -1.37 -15.48
CA VAL A 353 12.23 -0.13 -14.76
C VAL A 353 10.93 0.55 -14.39
N ARG A 354 10.74 0.80 -13.11
CA ARG A 354 9.58 1.50 -12.58
C ARG A 354 9.95 2.95 -12.23
N ILE A 355 9.18 3.86 -12.77
CA ILE A 355 9.28 5.31 -12.54
C ILE A 355 8.00 5.70 -11.80
N SER A 356 8.13 6.26 -10.63
CA SER A 356 6.98 6.65 -9.81
C SER A 356 7.18 8.03 -9.23
N PRO A 357 6.58 9.07 -9.85
CA PRO A 357 6.54 10.41 -9.30
C PRO A 357 5.68 10.48 -8.04
N GLY A 358 5.75 11.57 -7.32
CA GLY A 358 4.88 11.88 -6.20
C GLY A 358 4.57 13.37 -6.17
N TYR A 359 3.70 13.78 -5.25
CA TYR A 359 3.18 15.15 -5.13
C TYR A 359 4.25 16.26 -5.17
N PHE A 360 5.45 15.98 -4.65
CA PHE A 360 6.54 16.94 -4.61
C PHE A 360 7.45 16.90 -5.84
N THR A 361 7.22 16.01 -6.79
CA THR A 361 7.96 15.93 -8.05
C THR A 361 7.60 17.13 -8.93
N THR A 362 8.60 17.71 -9.60
CA THR A 362 8.43 18.83 -10.52
C THR A 362 8.31 18.36 -11.97
N GLU A 363 7.77 19.21 -12.84
CA GLU A 363 7.69 18.94 -14.28
C GLU A 363 9.09 18.88 -14.90
N ASP A 364 10.02 19.71 -14.43
CA ASP A 364 11.42 19.68 -14.88
C ASP A 364 12.09 18.34 -14.56
N GLU A 365 11.79 17.73 -13.41
CA GLU A 365 12.29 16.41 -13.05
C GLU A 365 11.71 15.31 -13.95
N ILE A 366 10.44 15.41 -14.34
CA ILE A 366 9.81 14.50 -15.32
C ILE A 366 10.44 14.65 -16.70
N ASN A 367 10.62 15.90 -17.18
CA ASN A 367 11.24 16.18 -18.47
C ASN A 367 12.68 15.67 -18.52
N ALA A 368 13.48 15.90 -17.48
CA ALA A 368 14.82 15.36 -17.38
C ALA A 368 14.87 13.83 -17.42
N CYS A 369 13.89 13.15 -16.79
CA CYS A 369 13.77 11.69 -16.86
C CYS A 369 13.46 11.22 -18.28
N ILE A 370 12.51 11.85 -18.96
CA ILE A 370 12.16 11.52 -20.37
C ILE A 370 13.36 11.69 -21.29
N GLU A 371 14.08 12.82 -21.17
CA GLU A 371 15.29 13.09 -21.97
C GLU A 371 16.36 12.03 -21.73
N SER A 372 16.63 11.69 -20.48
CA SER A 372 17.62 10.67 -20.11
C SER A 372 17.29 9.30 -20.66
N ILE A 373 16.01 8.88 -20.56
CA ILE A 373 15.53 7.63 -21.16
C ILE A 373 15.67 7.67 -22.69
N GLY A 374 15.41 8.83 -23.31
CA GLY A 374 15.61 9.03 -24.75
C GLY A 374 17.06 8.85 -25.19
N ILE A 375 18.03 9.35 -24.43
CA ILE A 375 19.48 9.15 -24.68
C ILE A 375 19.81 7.65 -24.59
N ILE A 376 19.32 6.96 -23.54
CA ILE A 376 19.54 5.52 -23.37
C ILE A 376 18.95 4.73 -24.56
N SER A 377 17.69 5.01 -24.91
CA SER A 377 16.97 4.26 -25.95
C SER A 377 17.59 4.40 -27.34
N ARG A 378 18.30 5.50 -27.63
CA ARG A 378 19.04 5.72 -28.87
C ARG A 378 20.49 5.21 -28.83
N GLY A 379 20.97 4.69 -27.69
CA GLY A 379 22.35 4.24 -27.53
C GLY A 379 23.38 5.36 -27.57
N GLU A 380 23.03 6.53 -27.06
CA GLU A 380 23.88 7.76 -27.06
C GLU A 380 24.66 7.96 -25.73
N LEU A 381 24.89 6.89 -24.98
CA LEU A 381 25.59 6.87 -23.68
C LEU A 381 27.11 6.97 -23.84
#